data_668b71b186ed7815ca122d162056a62b
#
_entry.id   668b71b186ed7815ca122d162056a62b
#
_cell.length_a   1.000
_cell.length_b   1.000
_cell.length_c   1.000
_cell.angle_alpha   90.00
_cell.angle_beta   90.00
_cell.angle_gamma   90.00
#
_symmetry.space_group_name_H-M   'P 1'
#
loop_
_entity.id
_entity.type
_entity.pdbx_description
1 polymer ?
#
loop_
_entity_poly.entity_id
_entity_poly.type
_entity_poly.pdbx_seq_one_letter_code
_entity_poly.pdbx_strand_id
1 'polypeptide(L)'
;MRSTIFSRWLLILFISLSLSGASYANSVSSIPAPSIWENQGGSTLTIDSIGNTGLITGTYINRESDYACQNIAYPVTGWAYGTAITFMTIWQSTLASCNSITAWTGFSYKGQISSLWSLTINGTHSASQIIRGNDTFERIKNQQGNH
;
A
#
# COMPACT_ATOMS: atom_id res chain seq x y z
N MET A 1 77.40 -25.25 -32.63
CA MET A 1 75.98 -25.28 -32.98
C MET A 1 75.16 -24.85 -31.79
N ARG A 2 74.59 -23.64 -31.77
CA ARG A 2 73.85 -23.09 -30.64
C ARG A 2 72.37 -23.24 -30.90
N SER A 3 71.69 -23.98 -30.01
CA SER A 3 70.25 -24.17 -29.99
C SER A 3 69.60 -23.05 -29.16
N THR A 4 68.79 -22.22 -29.78
CA THR A 4 68.04 -21.17 -29.12
C THR A 4 66.65 -21.70 -28.74
N ILE A 5 66.39 -21.79 -27.40
CA ILE A 5 65.09 -22.17 -26.86
C ILE A 5 64.26 -20.91 -26.77
N PHE A 6 63.19 -20.82 -27.59
CA PHE A 6 62.17 -19.79 -27.51
C PHE A 6 61.19 -20.15 -26.37
N SER A 7 61.27 -19.40 -25.25
CA SER A 7 60.30 -19.47 -24.18
C SER A 7 59.04 -18.68 -24.57
N ARG A 8 57.94 -19.39 -24.83
CA ARG A 8 56.62 -18.77 -25.04
C ARG A 8 55.98 -18.48 -23.67
N TRP A 9 55.98 -17.21 -23.31
CA TRP A 9 55.19 -16.72 -22.16
C TRP A 9 53.73 -16.67 -22.56
N LEU A 10 52.89 -17.55 -21.93
CA LEU A 10 51.44 -17.54 -22.07
C LEU A 10 50.88 -16.48 -21.09
N LEU A 11 50.48 -15.35 -21.61
CA LEU A 11 49.74 -14.34 -20.85
C LEU A 11 48.31 -14.83 -20.65
N ILE A 12 48.00 -15.31 -19.45
CA ILE A 12 46.65 -15.65 -19.03
C ILE A 12 45.97 -14.34 -18.60
N LEU A 13 45.08 -13.83 -19.47
CA LEU A 13 44.27 -12.67 -19.17
C LEU A 13 43.10 -13.11 -18.26
N PHE A 14 43.18 -12.83 -16.97
CA PHE A 14 42.06 -13.02 -16.03
C PHE A 14 41.05 -11.92 -16.29
N ILE A 15 39.99 -12.22 -17.03
CA ILE A 15 38.80 -11.35 -17.12
C ILE A 15 38.01 -11.56 -15.82
N SER A 16 38.18 -10.63 -14.88
CA SER A 16 37.33 -10.55 -13.68
C SER A 16 35.95 -10.05 -14.08
N LEU A 17 35.01 -10.96 -14.21
CA LEU A 17 33.60 -10.65 -14.40
C LEU A 17 33.03 -10.12 -13.08
N SER A 18 33.04 -8.78 -12.91
CA SER A 18 32.37 -8.15 -11.78
C SER A 18 30.86 -8.26 -12.00
N LEU A 19 30.21 -9.20 -11.30
CA LEU A 19 28.76 -9.22 -11.13
C LEU A 19 28.39 -7.98 -10.31
N SER A 20 27.98 -6.93 -11.00
CA SER A 20 27.30 -5.80 -10.36
C SER A 20 25.93 -6.30 -9.92
N GLY A 21 25.83 -6.77 -8.67
CA GLY A 21 24.56 -7.07 -8.06
C GLY A 21 23.74 -5.77 -8.02
N ALA A 22 22.68 -5.69 -8.80
CA ALA A 22 21.69 -4.64 -8.66
C ALA A 22 21.09 -4.76 -7.26
N SER A 23 21.53 -3.91 -6.33
CA SER A 23 20.87 -3.74 -5.04
C SER A 23 19.51 -3.12 -5.34
N TYR A 24 18.45 -3.93 -5.35
CA TYR A 24 17.09 -3.41 -5.26
C TYR A 24 17.01 -2.70 -3.91
N ALA A 25 17.08 -1.37 -3.93
CA ALA A 25 16.76 -0.57 -2.76
C ALA A 25 15.31 -0.94 -2.40
N ASN A 26 15.13 -1.59 -1.24
CA ASN A 26 13.81 -1.77 -0.66
C ASN A 26 13.24 -0.37 -0.52
N SER A 27 12.27 -0.01 -1.34
CA SER A 27 11.55 1.25 -1.22
C SER A 27 10.71 1.15 0.04
N VAL A 28 11.29 1.60 1.15
CA VAL A 28 10.58 1.73 2.42
C VAL A 28 9.41 2.68 2.15
N SER A 29 8.20 2.24 2.46
CA SER A 29 7.02 3.12 2.38
C SER A 29 7.23 4.36 3.24
N SER A 30 6.86 5.53 2.72
CA SER A 30 6.83 6.77 3.50
C SER A 30 5.61 6.85 4.44
N ILE A 31 4.71 5.87 4.33
CA ILE A 31 3.51 5.76 5.16
C ILE A 31 3.89 4.95 6.40
N PRO A 32 3.71 5.52 7.61
CA PRO A 32 4.06 4.82 8.83
C PRO A 32 3.08 3.69 9.16
N ALA A 33 3.60 2.64 9.80
CA ALA A 33 2.82 1.57 10.41
C ALA A 33 3.44 1.20 11.78
N PRO A 34 2.64 1.00 12.84
CA PRO A 34 1.19 1.22 12.86
C PRO A 34 0.80 2.70 12.76
N SER A 35 -0.38 2.96 12.21
CA SER A 35 -0.91 4.33 12.10
C SER A 35 -2.43 4.34 11.94
N ILE A 36 -3.05 5.46 12.34
CA ILE A 36 -4.48 5.70 12.19
C ILE A 36 -4.67 6.98 11.40
N TRP A 37 -5.57 6.94 10.46
CA TRP A 37 -5.90 8.02 9.54
C TRP A 37 -7.40 8.25 9.54
N GLU A 38 -7.85 9.50 9.54
CA GLU A 38 -9.24 9.88 9.50
C GLU A 38 -9.52 10.71 8.25
N ASN A 39 -10.59 10.40 7.52
CA ASN A 39 -11.01 11.18 6.38
C ASN A 39 -11.94 12.32 6.79
N GLN A 40 -12.31 13.18 5.82
CA GLN A 40 -13.18 14.33 6.01
C GLN A 40 -14.59 13.98 6.52
N GLY A 41 -15.04 12.73 6.33
CA GLY A 41 -16.31 12.20 6.83
C GLY A 41 -16.22 11.52 8.20
N GLY A 42 -15.03 11.55 8.84
CA GLY A 42 -14.76 10.90 10.13
C GLY A 42 -14.53 9.40 10.05
N SER A 43 -14.53 8.81 8.85
CA SER A 43 -14.18 7.40 8.67
C SER A 43 -12.70 7.16 8.92
N THR A 44 -12.35 6.02 9.50
CA THR A 44 -10.97 5.75 9.92
C THR A 44 -10.37 4.55 9.21
N LEU A 45 -9.15 4.76 8.67
CA LEU A 45 -8.25 3.72 8.19
C LEU A 45 -7.19 3.47 9.26
N THR A 46 -7.14 2.27 9.80
CA THR A 46 -6.04 1.81 10.66
C THR A 46 -5.12 0.93 9.84
N ILE A 47 -3.86 1.29 9.75
CA ILE A 47 -2.80 0.48 9.16
C ILE A 47 -2.06 -0.19 10.31
N ASP A 48 -2.23 -1.50 10.46
CA ASP A 48 -1.58 -2.27 11.51
C ASP A 48 -0.14 -2.59 11.15
N SER A 49 0.09 -2.98 9.88
CA SER A 49 1.42 -3.29 9.38
C SER A 49 1.60 -2.99 7.90
N ILE A 50 2.85 -2.74 7.52
CA ILE A 50 3.32 -2.72 6.12
C ILE A 50 4.49 -3.68 6.05
N GLY A 51 4.31 -4.79 5.36
CA GLY A 51 5.33 -5.83 5.18
C GLY A 51 6.47 -5.40 4.24
N ASN A 52 7.53 -6.21 4.16
CA ASN A 52 8.71 -5.92 3.32
C ASN A 52 8.39 -5.81 1.82
N THR A 53 7.29 -6.38 1.37
CA THR A 53 6.79 -6.28 -0.01
C THR A 53 5.83 -5.11 -0.22
N GLY A 54 5.61 -4.30 0.83
CA GLY A 54 4.65 -3.22 0.83
C GLY A 54 3.21 -3.65 1.16
N LEU A 55 2.96 -4.94 1.44
CA LEU A 55 1.64 -5.45 1.78
C LEU A 55 1.10 -4.77 3.05
N ILE A 56 -0.07 -4.16 2.93
CA ILE A 56 -0.80 -3.51 4.02
C ILE A 56 -1.79 -4.50 4.62
N THR A 57 -1.84 -4.54 5.97
CA THR A 57 -2.94 -5.12 6.73
C THR A 57 -3.49 -4.08 7.71
N GLY A 58 -4.78 -4.13 7.95
CA GLY A 58 -5.43 -3.18 8.84
C GLY A 58 -6.94 -3.29 8.84
N THR A 59 -7.60 -2.21 9.24
CA THR A 59 -9.06 -2.12 9.29
C THR A 59 -9.54 -0.76 8.80
N TYR A 60 -10.77 -0.75 8.30
CA TYR A 60 -11.51 0.47 7.94
C TYR A 60 -12.83 0.51 8.68
N ILE A 61 -13.18 1.67 9.26
CA ILE A 61 -14.47 1.92 9.88
C ILE A 61 -15.14 3.07 9.12
N ASN A 62 -16.23 2.77 8.43
CA ASN A 62 -17.04 3.80 7.80
C ASN A 62 -17.89 4.55 8.83
N ARG A 63 -17.90 5.89 8.75
CA ARG A 63 -18.74 6.75 9.61
C ARG A 63 -19.64 7.70 8.80
N GLU A 64 -19.67 7.54 7.48
CA GLU A 64 -20.58 8.34 6.63
C GLU A 64 -22.03 8.07 7.05
N SER A 65 -22.78 9.16 7.27
CA SER A 65 -24.21 9.06 7.47
C SER A 65 -24.87 8.48 6.22
N ASP A 66 -26.00 7.84 6.38
CA ASP A 66 -26.79 7.29 5.27
C ASP A 66 -26.19 6.10 4.52
N TYR A 67 -25.03 5.57 4.97
CA TYR A 67 -24.47 4.34 4.45
C TYR A 67 -24.68 3.17 5.42
N ALA A 68 -25.24 2.08 4.92
CA ALA A 68 -25.35 0.84 5.70
C ALA A 68 -23.95 0.33 6.10
N CYS A 69 -23.81 -0.45 7.16
CA CYS A 69 -22.53 -0.95 7.68
C CYS A 69 -21.65 0.12 8.34
N GLN A 70 -22.25 1.12 8.95
CA GLN A 70 -21.53 2.11 9.76
C GLN A 70 -20.96 1.53 11.05
N ASN A 71 -19.86 2.14 11.52
CA ASN A 71 -19.26 1.89 12.84
C ASN A 71 -18.83 0.43 13.10
N ILE A 72 -18.62 -0.33 12.03
CA ILE A 72 -18.12 -1.70 12.06
C ILE A 72 -16.71 -1.70 11.46
N ALA A 73 -15.76 -2.35 12.12
CA ALA A 73 -14.42 -2.53 11.60
C ALA A 73 -14.40 -3.65 10.56
N TYR A 74 -13.99 -3.32 9.34
CA TYR A 74 -13.80 -4.27 8.25
C TYR A 74 -12.32 -4.45 7.93
N PRO A 75 -11.85 -5.66 7.61
CA PRO A 75 -10.47 -5.88 7.22
C PRO A 75 -10.09 -5.08 5.97
N VAL A 76 -8.86 -4.59 5.96
CA VAL A 76 -8.24 -3.92 4.83
C VAL A 76 -7.03 -4.72 4.36
N THR A 77 -6.91 -4.85 3.04
CA THR A 77 -5.71 -5.35 2.37
C THR A 77 -5.31 -4.37 1.28
N GLY A 78 -4.01 -4.20 1.04
CA GLY A 78 -3.51 -3.30 0.02
C GLY A 78 -2.00 -3.29 -0.06
N TRP A 79 -1.46 -2.28 -0.74
CA TRP A 79 -0.01 -2.11 -0.90
C TRP A 79 0.38 -0.64 -0.77
N ALA A 80 1.55 -0.43 -0.19
CA ALA A 80 2.26 0.84 -0.19
C ALA A 80 3.61 0.69 -0.89
N TYR A 81 3.95 1.66 -1.75
CA TYR A 81 5.22 1.73 -2.46
C TYR A 81 5.70 3.18 -2.51
N GLY A 82 6.75 3.50 -1.78
CA GLY A 82 7.17 4.90 -1.59
C GLY A 82 6.03 5.73 -1.01
N THR A 83 5.56 6.72 -1.76
CA THR A 83 4.40 7.55 -1.39
C THR A 83 3.07 6.99 -1.87
N ALA A 84 3.06 6.06 -2.83
CA ALA A 84 1.84 5.49 -3.38
C ALA A 84 1.20 4.50 -2.42
N ILE A 85 -0.13 4.47 -2.41
CA ILE A 85 -0.93 3.55 -1.61
C ILE A 85 -2.15 3.10 -2.39
N THR A 86 -2.48 1.83 -2.25
CA THR A 86 -3.79 1.29 -2.63
C THR A 86 -4.28 0.36 -1.54
N PHE A 87 -5.57 0.36 -1.28
CA PHE A 87 -6.17 -0.57 -0.33
C PHE A 87 -7.63 -0.81 -0.69
N MET A 88 -8.18 -1.90 -0.15
CA MET A 88 -9.55 -2.32 -0.41
C MET A 88 -10.20 -2.92 0.82
N THR A 89 -11.53 -2.86 0.84
CA THR A 89 -12.38 -3.47 1.86
C THR A 89 -13.58 -4.13 1.21
N ILE A 90 -14.00 -5.27 1.76
CA ILE A 90 -15.24 -5.96 1.40
C ILE A 90 -16.25 -5.67 2.50
N TRP A 91 -17.34 -5.01 2.13
CA TRP A 91 -18.45 -4.73 3.02
C TRP A 91 -19.42 -5.90 2.98
N GLN A 92 -19.67 -6.52 4.11
CA GLN A 92 -20.59 -7.63 4.23
C GLN A 92 -21.37 -7.50 5.54
N SER A 93 -22.70 -7.61 5.46
CA SER A 93 -23.56 -7.67 6.63
C SER A 93 -24.76 -8.52 6.36
N THR A 94 -25.16 -9.29 7.36
CA THR A 94 -26.44 -10.03 7.33
C THR A 94 -27.62 -9.17 7.79
N LEU A 95 -27.32 -8.00 8.38
CA LEU A 95 -28.31 -7.10 8.99
C LEU A 95 -28.60 -5.85 8.16
N ALA A 96 -27.70 -5.53 7.22
CA ALA A 96 -27.81 -4.31 6.43
C ALA A 96 -27.40 -4.57 4.97
N SER A 97 -28.10 -3.93 4.04
CA SER A 97 -27.80 -4.05 2.61
C SER A 97 -26.62 -3.17 2.20
N CYS A 98 -25.40 -3.61 2.54
CA CYS A 98 -24.18 -2.93 2.17
C CYS A 98 -23.18 -3.78 1.39
N ASN A 99 -23.61 -4.94 0.89
CA ASN A 99 -22.74 -5.89 0.20
C ASN A 99 -22.06 -5.23 -1.02
N SER A 100 -20.80 -4.90 -0.87
CA SER A 100 -20.03 -4.17 -1.88
C SER A 100 -18.53 -4.33 -1.63
N ILE A 101 -17.73 -3.85 -2.58
CA ILE A 101 -16.27 -3.72 -2.45
C ILE A 101 -15.92 -2.28 -2.74
N THR A 102 -15.08 -1.68 -1.90
CA THR A 102 -14.46 -0.39 -2.17
C THR A 102 -12.95 -0.57 -2.31
N ALA A 103 -12.39 0.03 -3.35
CA ALA A 103 -10.97 0.14 -3.57
C ALA A 103 -10.57 1.62 -3.58
N TRP A 104 -9.50 1.96 -2.86
CA TRP A 104 -8.87 3.27 -2.85
C TRP A 104 -7.53 3.20 -3.54
N THR A 105 -7.17 4.24 -4.28
CA THR A 105 -5.84 4.47 -4.81
C THR A 105 -5.44 5.92 -4.57
N GLY A 106 -4.22 6.15 -4.15
CA GLY A 106 -3.81 7.48 -3.76
C GLY A 106 -2.33 7.61 -3.46
N PHE A 107 -1.98 8.69 -2.81
CA PHE A 107 -0.60 8.97 -2.39
C PHE A 107 -0.57 9.73 -1.07
N SER A 108 0.55 9.55 -0.35
CA SER A 108 0.85 10.29 0.87
C SER A 108 1.74 11.48 0.57
N TYR A 109 1.35 12.66 1.08
CA TYR A 109 2.14 13.88 0.98
C TYR A 109 1.90 14.76 2.20
N LYS A 110 2.99 15.24 2.84
CA LYS A 110 2.94 16.15 4.00
C LYS A 110 2.00 15.69 5.14
N GLY A 111 1.97 14.39 5.41
CA GLY A 111 1.15 13.85 6.51
C GLY A 111 -0.32 13.65 6.19
N GLN A 112 -0.70 13.77 4.93
CA GLN A 112 -2.02 13.44 4.41
C GLN A 112 -1.95 12.29 3.41
N ILE A 113 -3.04 11.58 3.22
CA ILE A 113 -3.25 10.64 2.10
C ILE A 113 -4.41 11.19 1.27
N SER A 114 -4.13 11.54 0.02
CA SER A 114 -5.14 11.90 -0.96
C SER A 114 -5.46 10.70 -1.82
N SER A 115 -6.72 10.33 -1.95
CA SER A 115 -7.15 9.14 -2.69
C SER A 115 -8.41 9.36 -3.52
N LEU A 116 -8.51 8.58 -4.58
CA LEU A 116 -9.76 8.30 -5.29
C LEU A 116 -10.25 6.93 -4.86
N TRP A 117 -11.55 6.75 -4.80
CA TRP A 117 -12.13 5.44 -4.52
C TRP A 117 -13.23 5.07 -5.53
N SER A 118 -13.42 3.78 -5.67
CA SER A 118 -14.49 3.18 -6.44
C SER A 118 -15.14 2.08 -5.60
N LEU A 119 -16.47 2.19 -5.41
CA LEU A 119 -17.29 1.20 -4.73
C LEU A 119 -18.14 0.48 -5.76
N THR A 120 -18.13 -0.85 -5.75
CA THR A 120 -18.97 -1.68 -6.60
C THR A 120 -19.96 -2.46 -5.75
N ILE A 121 -21.25 -2.22 -5.97
CA ILE A 121 -22.36 -2.88 -5.25
C ILE A 121 -22.51 -4.30 -5.77
N ASN A 122 -22.65 -5.27 -4.87
CA ASN A 122 -22.93 -6.66 -5.24
C ASN A 122 -24.43 -6.83 -5.58
N GLY A 123 -24.74 -7.63 -6.60
CA GLY A 123 -26.10 -8.08 -6.91
C GLY A 123 -26.88 -7.20 -7.88
N THR A 124 -26.27 -6.21 -8.52
CA THR A 124 -26.88 -5.43 -9.61
C THR A 124 -26.15 -5.70 -10.94
N HIS A 125 -26.74 -5.28 -12.05
CA HIS A 125 -26.18 -5.48 -13.39
C HIS A 125 -26.31 -4.21 -14.24
N SER A 126 -25.97 -3.07 -13.67
CA SER A 126 -26.06 -1.76 -14.34
C SER A 126 -24.83 -0.91 -14.12
N ALA A 127 -24.61 0.11 -14.95
CA ALA A 127 -23.51 1.05 -14.79
C ALA A 127 -23.58 1.85 -13.47
N SER A 128 -24.77 2.04 -12.91
CA SER A 128 -24.99 2.67 -11.60
C SER A 128 -24.51 1.83 -10.41
N GLN A 129 -24.12 0.59 -10.65
CA GLN A 129 -23.52 -0.30 -9.66
C GLN A 129 -22.15 0.21 -9.17
N ILE A 130 -21.49 1.07 -9.94
CA ILE A 130 -20.20 1.61 -9.59
C ILE A 130 -20.36 3.06 -9.16
N ILE A 131 -20.01 3.34 -7.90
CA ILE A 131 -20.00 4.68 -7.31
C ILE A 131 -18.55 5.10 -7.13
N ARG A 132 -18.24 6.38 -7.27
CA ARG A 132 -16.88 6.93 -7.18
C ARG A 132 -16.87 8.18 -6.33
N GLY A 133 -15.72 8.42 -5.70
CA GLY A 133 -15.47 9.62 -4.95
C GLY A 133 -14.00 9.80 -4.61
N ASN A 134 -13.74 10.70 -3.69
CA ASN A 134 -12.40 10.98 -3.20
C ASN A 134 -12.41 11.14 -1.69
N ASP A 135 -11.29 10.75 -1.07
CA ASP A 135 -11.02 10.95 0.34
C ASP A 135 -9.67 11.65 0.53
N THR A 136 -9.62 12.50 1.52
CA THR A 136 -8.39 13.03 2.08
C THR A 136 -8.30 12.59 3.54
N PHE A 137 -7.29 11.80 3.87
CA PHE A 137 -7.06 11.32 5.22
C PHE A 137 -5.97 12.12 5.89
N GLU A 138 -6.19 12.50 7.14
CA GLU A 138 -5.20 13.08 8.03
C GLU A 138 -4.77 12.07 9.08
N ARG A 139 -3.46 12.06 9.38
CA ARG A 139 -2.95 11.15 10.41
C ARG A 139 -3.37 11.60 11.79
N ILE A 140 -4.05 10.74 12.53
CA ILE A 140 -4.34 10.97 13.96
C ILE A 140 -3.02 10.78 14.72
N LYS A 141 -2.52 11.85 15.32
CA LYS A 141 -1.39 11.80 16.25
C LYS A 141 -1.94 11.36 17.59
N ASN A 142 -1.54 10.20 18.08
CA ASN A 142 -1.80 9.86 19.47
C ASN A 142 -1.21 10.96 20.34
N GLN A 143 -2.04 11.66 21.09
CA GLN A 143 -1.55 12.50 22.19
C GLN A 143 -0.93 11.53 23.22
N GLN A 144 0.38 11.33 23.13
CA GLN A 144 1.10 10.74 24.25
C GLN A 144 0.93 11.73 25.41
N GLY A 145 0.12 11.30 26.40
CA GLY A 145 -0.04 12.05 27.63
C GLY A 145 1.33 12.29 28.26
N ASN A 146 1.67 13.56 28.42
CA ASN A 146 2.74 13.95 29.33
C ASN A 146 2.31 13.50 30.73
N HIS A 147 2.95 12.43 31.23
CA HIS A 147 3.01 12.10 32.65
C HIS A 147 4.41 12.42 33.16
#